data_82e18ab1fa4deae6844f68c08bf12c63
#
_entry.id   82e18ab1fa4deae6844f68c08bf12c63
#
_cell.length_a   1.000
_cell.length_b   1.000
_cell.length_c   1.000
_cell.angle_alpha   90.00
_cell.angle_beta   90.00
_cell.angle_gamma   90.00
#
_symmetry.space_group_name_H-M   'P 1'
#
loop_
_entity.id
_entity.type
_entity.pdbx_description
1 polymer ?
#
loop_
_entity_poly.entity_id
_entity_poly.type
_entity_poly.pdbx_seq_one_letter_code
_entity_poly.pdbx_strand_id
1 'polypeptide(L)'
;MNQTPYQDLLEQEARHWGDVKPDPQNPQIWDHAVLQEIFFGAQRRHLIDRVVANGPAILELGSGEGHLALDLARRKLRVTAIDLSSERINRARSKAAKTKLKVRFQVGDLNTMRLAKNRYDCVVANGSLHHILNLDHLLDEARKSLKPKGSLVVFDFIGMGAFRKTVAAILYALLPTYKPYSDKWRLRSRLKPFLASEQIRRTGLERNNASVLHPDSPFEEISQESIIPAIKKHFRIKELSTTLPFWYYLAAKIRLSNRLKYRVAKSFRAMDDFLVQAGIFQGAYVFIEASQN
;
A
#
# COMPACT_ATOMS: atom_id res chain seq x y z
N MET A 1 19.88 17.09 20.74
CA MET A 1 20.39 15.81 20.25
C MET A 1 20.32 15.89 18.73
N ASN A 2 21.44 15.69 18.02
CA ASN A 2 21.42 15.67 16.57
C ASN A 2 20.65 14.43 16.11
N GLN A 3 19.51 14.63 15.43
CA GLN A 3 18.77 13.54 14.81
C GLN A 3 19.61 12.91 13.69
N THR A 4 19.52 11.61 13.51
CA THR A 4 20.18 10.95 12.38
C THR A 4 19.38 11.22 11.10
N PRO A 5 20.01 11.22 9.91
CA PRO A 5 19.30 11.38 8.63
C PRO A 5 18.11 10.42 8.47
N TYR A 6 18.21 9.22 9.04
CA TYR A 6 17.12 8.23 9.04
C TYR A 6 15.93 8.71 9.89
N GLN A 7 16.18 9.27 11.08
CA GLN A 7 15.11 9.77 11.95
C GLN A 7 14.33 10.92 11.32
N ASP A 8 15.04 11.83 10.62
CA ASP A 8 14.41 12.93 9.90
C ASP A 8 13.48 12.43 8.79
N LEU A 9 13.92 11.43 8.01
CA LEU A 9 13.09 10.80 6.97
C LEU A 9 11.89 10.06 7.57
N LEU A 10 12.09 9.37 8.69
CA LEU A 10 11.04 8.65 9.39
C LEU A 10 9.94 9.59 9.90
N GLU A 11 10.34 10.75 10.47
CA GLU A 11 9.40 11.77 10.91
C GLU A 11 8.67 12.44 9.73
N GLN A 12 9.36 12.65 8.61
CA GLN A 12 8.74 13.18 7.40
C GLN A 12 7.68 12.22 6.86
N GLU A 13 7.99 10.92 6.79
CA GLU A 13 7.05 9.86 6.39
C GLU A 13 5.83 9.80 7.31
N ALA A 14 6.07 9.78 8.63
CA ALA A 14 5.01 9.74 9.63
C ALA A 14 4.08 10.96 9.55
N ARG A 15 4.66 12.17 9.36
CA ARG A 15 3.89 13.42 9.19
C ARG A 15 3.10 13.42 7.88
N HIS A 16 3.72 13.03 6.77
CA HIS A 16 3.04 12.95 5.48
C HIS A 16 1.75 12.13 5.61
N TRP A 17 1.86 10.91 6.11
CA TRP A 17 0.69 10.03 6.26
C TRP A 17 -0.27 10.49 7.38
N GLY A 18 0.22 11.22 8.37
CA GLY A 18 -0.60 11.88 9.40
C GLY A 18 -1.50 12.98 8.82
N ASP A 19 -1.02 13.75 7.85
CA ASP A 19 -1.64 14.98 7.37
C ASP A 19 -2.23 14.90 5.96
N VAL A 20 -2.15 13.75 5.29
CA VAL A 20 -2.71 13.57 3.94
C VAL A 20 -4.17 13.98 3.88
N LYS A 21 -4.47 14.94 3.01
CA LYS A 21 -5.82 15.42 2.71
C LYS A 21 -6.14 15.20 1.24
N PRO A 22 -7.41 14.95 0.90
CA PRO A 22 -7.84 14.87 -0.48
C PRO A 22 -7.51 16.16 -1.25
N ASP A 23 -6.91 16.01 -2.43
CA ASP A 23 -6.68 17.13 -3.36
C ASP A 23 -7.76 17.13 -4.45
N PRO A 24 -8.70 18.10 -4.45
CA PRO A 24 -9.78 18.17 -5.45
C PRO A 24 -9.28 18.33 -6.89
N GLN A 25 -8.05 18.85 -7.09
CA GLN A 25 -7.46 19.01 -8.43
C GLN A 25 -6.71 17.76 -8.91
N ASN A 26 -6.37 16.87 -7.97
CA ASN A 26 -5.68 15.60 -8.26
C ASN A 26 -6.28 14.47 -7.42
N PRO A 27 -7.59 14.18 -7.54
CA PRO A 27 -8.24 13.18 -6.71
C PRO A 27 -7.59 11.81 -6.88
N GLN A 28 -7.44 11.12 -5.77
CA GLN A 28 -6.93 9.77 -5.72
C GLN A 28 -8.09 8.77 -5.64
N ILE A 29 -7.83 7.52 -5.96
CA ILE A 29 -8.86 6.48 -5.83
C ILE A 29 -9.34 6.33 -4.39
N TRP A 30 -8.48 6.63 -3.43
CA TRP A 30 -8.76 6.59 -1.99
C TRP A 30 -9.77 7.65 -1.53
N ASP A 31 -10.00 8.68 -2.35
CA ASP A 31 -10.97 9.76 -2.06
C ASP A 31 -12.41 9.36 -2.47
N HIS A 32 -12.58 8.20 -3.13
CA HIS A 32 -13.85 7.78 -3.72
C HIS A 32 -14.23 6.35 -3.31
N ALA A 33 -15.08 6.18 -2.30
CA ALA A 33 -15.49 4.87 -1.78
C ALA A 33 -16.03 3.91 -2.88
N VAL A 34 -16.81 4.44 -3.84
CA VAL A 34 -17.35 3.63 -4.95
C VAL A 34 -16.25 3.15 -5.89
N LEU A 35 -15.26 3.98 -6.20
CA LEU A 35 -14.12 3.55 -7.02
C LEU A 35 -13.25 2.53 -6.28
N GLN A 36 -13.02 2.73 -4.97
CA GLN A 36 -12.34 1.74 -4.16
C GLN A 36 -13.05 0.37 -4.23
N GLU A 37 -14.39 0.35 -4.09
CA GLU A 37 -15.15 -0.90 -4.19
C GLU A 37 -15.04 -1.53 -5.57
N ILE A 38 -15.11 -0.74 -6.66
CA ILE A 38 -14.99 -1.24 -8.04
C ILE A 38 -13.62 -1.89 -8.27
N PHE A 39 -12.53 -1.23 -7.87
CA PHE A 39 -11.18 -1.69 -8.20
C PHE A 39 -10.59 -2.64 -7.15
N PHE A 40 -10.87 -2.44 -5.87
CA PHE A 40 -10.24 -3.17 -4.78
C PHE A 40 -11.20 -4.02 -3.94
N GLY A 41 -12.52 -3.89 -4.13
CA GLY A 41 -13.51 -4.56 -3.27
C GLY A 41 -13.38 -6.08 -3.27
N ALA A 42 -13.18 -6.70 -4.45
CA ALA A 42 -12.98 -8.14 -4.55
C ALA A 42 -11.70 -8.60 -3.85
N GLN A 43 -10.58 -7.89 -4.05
CA GLN A 43 -9.28 -8.18 -3.43
C GLN A 43 -9.34 -7.99 -1.91
N ARG A 44 -10.03 -6.95 -1.44
CA ARG A 44 -10.24 -6.72 -0.01
C ARG A 44 -11.04 -7.84 0.63
N ARG A 45 -12.11 -8.30 0.00
CA ARG A 45 -12.90 -9.46 0.49
C ARG A 45 -12.02 -10.70 0.54
N HIS A 46 -11.30 -11.01 -0.54
CA HIS A 46 -10.39 -12.15 -0.59
C HIS A 46 -9.33 -12.08 0.52
N LEU A 47 -8.68 -10.93 0.70
CA LEU A 47 -7.71 -10.70 1.79
C LEU A 47 -8.34 -11.03 3.17
N ILE A 48 -9.52 -10.45 3.44
CA ILE A 48 -10.22 -10.66 4.72
C ILE A 48 -10.56 -12.14 4.92
N ASP A 49 -11.09 -12.81 3.90
CA ASP A 49 -11.48 -14.22 3.97
C ASP A 49 -10.27 -15.11 4.26
N ARG A 50 -9.12 -14.85 3.61
CA ARG A 50 -7.88 -15.58 3.88
C ARG A 50 -7.35 -15.31 5.28
N VAL A 51 -7.37 -14.06 5.77
CA VAL A 51 -6.98 -13.71 7.13
C VAL A 51 -7.87 -14.41 8.17
N VAL A 52 -9.19 -14.42 7.97
CA VAL A 52 -10.15 -15.08 8.86
C VAL A 52 -9.91 -16.60 8.91
N ALA A 53 -9.65 -17.22 7.76
CA ALA A 53 -9.40 -18.66 7.65
C ALA A 53 -8.12 -19.11 8.38
N ASN A 54 -7.13 -18.21 8.56
CA ASN A 54 -5.86 -18.53 9.18
C ASN A 54 -5.86 -18.49 10.71
N GLY A 55 -6.93 -18.03 11.35
CA GLY A 55 -7.07 -18.14 12.81
C GLY A 55 -7.35 -16.81 13.53
N PRO A 56 -7.58 -16.86 14.86
CA PRO A 56 -8.17 -15.73 15.59
C PRO A 56 -7.16 -14.66 16.04
N ALA A 57 -5.88 -14.91 16.07
CA ALA A 57 -4.87 -13.95 16.56
C ALA A 57 -4.10 -13.32 15.37
N ILE A 58 -4.37 -12.06 15.12
CA ILE A 58 -3.88 -11.35 13.92
C ILE A 58 -2.91 -10.24 14.32
N LEU A 59 -1.84 -10.09 13.52
CA LEU A 59 -0.97 -8.92 13.52
C LEU A 59 -1.11 -8.19 12.18
N GLU A 60 -1.53 -6.94 12.19
CA GLU A 60 -1.54 -6.07 11.01
C GLU A 60 -0.31 -5.16 11.02
N LEU A 61 0.44 -5.18 9.91
CA LEU A 61 1.63 -4.36 9.67
C LEU A 61 1.28 -3.17 8.77
N GLY A 62 1.49 -1.93 9.26
CA GLY A 62 1.12 -0.70 8.57
C GLY A 62 -0.41 -0.50 8.54
N SER A 63 -1.02 -0.40 9.72
CA SER A 63 -2.48 -0.40 9.84
C SER A 63 -3.17 0.90 9.45
N GLY A 64 -2.42 1.98 9.32
CA GLY A 64 -2.97 3.30 9.07
C GLY A 64 -4.03 3.68 10.11
N GLU A 65 -5.18 4.13 9.64
CA GLU A 65 -6.31 4.50 10.50
C GLU A 65 -7.16 3.30 10.95
N GLY A 66 -6.63 2.08 10.84
CA GLY A 66 -7.20 0.85 11.39
C GLY A 66 -8.41 0.31 10.63
N HIS A 67 -8.58 0.61 9.35
CA HIS A 67 -9.76 0.15 8.60
C HIS A 67 -9.85 -1.37 8.53
N LEU A 68 -8.75 -2.06 8.20
CA LEU A 68 -8.73 -3.52 8.17
C LEU A 68 -8.80 -4.10 9.58
N ALA A 69 -8.03 -3.56 10.55
CA ALA A 69 -8.07 -4.01 11.95
C ALA A 69 -9.48 -3.99 12.54
N LEU A 70 -10.24 -2.91 12.28
CA LEU A 70 -11.61 -2.78 12.77
C LEU A 70 -12.56 -3.76 12.08
N ASP A 71 -12.38 -4.02 10.78
CA ASP A 71 -13.18 -5.02 10.05
C ASP A 71 -12.92 -6.44 10.56
N LEU A 72 -11.67 -6.77 10.87
CA LEU A 72 -11.29 -8.04 11.47
C LEU A 72 -11.82 -8.17 12.92
N ALA A 73 -11.77 -7.08 13.71
CA ALA A 73 -12.30 -7.07 15.06
C ALA A 73 -13.84 -7.23 15.09
N ARG A 74 -14.58 -6.68 14.11
CA ARG A 74 -16.02 -6.95 13.93
C ARG A 74 -16.32 -8.43 13.71
N ARG A 75 -15.40 -9.18 13.15
CA ARG A 75 -15.45 -10.64 12.95
C ARG A 75 -14.95 -11.42 14.16
N LYS A 76 -14.80 -10.75 15.31
CA LYS A 76 -14.38 -11.31 16.60
C LYS A 76 -12.93 -11.83 16.62
N LEU A 77 -12.08 -11.36 15.71
CA LEU A 77 -10.65 -11.68 15.74
C LEU A 77 -9.91 -10.79 16.75
N ARG A 78 -8.85 -11.32 17.36
CA ARG A 78 -7.96 -10.59 18.26
C ARG A 78 -6.88 -9.92 17.44
N VAL A 79 -6.99 -8.62 17.25
CA VAL A 79 -6.10 -7.85 16.36
C VAL A 79 -5.13 -7.01 17.16
N THR A 80 -3.83 -7.14 16.82
CA THR A 80 -2.78 -6.16 17.12
C THR A 80 -2.45 -5.47 15.80
N ALA A 81 -2.37 -4.15 15.80
CA ALA A 81 -2.18 -3.34 14.61
C ALA A 81 -1.08 -2.30 14.86
N ILE A 82 -0.10 -2.22 13.98
CA ILE A 82 1.08 -1.37 14.11
C ILE A 82 1.11 -0.38 12.95
N ASP A 83 1.43 0.88 13.25
CA ASP A 83 1.68 1.91 12.24
C ASP A 83 2.73 2.89 12.74
N LEU A 84 3.44 3.53 11.81
CA LEU A 84 4.46 4.51 12.10
C LEU A 84 3.87 5.82 12.64
N SER A 85 2.73 6.26 12.09
CA SER A 85 2.11 7.55 12.40
C SER A 85 1.28 7.48 13.67
N SER A 86 1.70 8.23 14.69
CA SER A 86 0.96 8.40 15.94
C SER A 86 -0.43 9.02 15.72
N GLU A 87 -0.55 9.95 14.76
CA GLU A 87 -1.80 10.61 14.39
C GLU A 87 -2.80 9.62 13.81
N ARG A 88 -2.36 8.73 12.91
CA ARG A 88 -3.21 7.68 12.33
C ARG A 88 -3.64 6.69 13.41
N ILE A 89 -2.74 6.26 14.28
CA ILE A 89 -3.05 5.37 15.41
C ILE A 89 -4.06 6.02 16.37
N ASN A 90 -3.94 7.32 16.67
CA ASN A 90 -4.90 8.02 17.53
C ASN A 90 -6.29 8.09 16.88
N ARG A 91 -6.35 8.33 15.57
CA ARG A 91 -7.62 8.25 14.81
C ARG A 91 -8.22 6.83 14.83
N ALA A 92 -7.38 5.80 14.69
CA ALA A 92 -7.80 4.40 14.76
C ALA A 92 -8.37 4.04 16.15
N ARG A 93 -7.69 4.44 17.22
CA ARG A 93 -8.17 4.27 18.61
C ARG A 93 -9.52 4.96 18.85
N SER A 94 -9.67 6.19 18.34
CA SER A 94 -10.93 6.93 18.43
C SER A 94 -12.08 6.21 17.71
N LYS A 95 -11.84 5.69 16.49
CA LYS A 95 -12.82 4.88 15.74
C LYS A 95 -13.17 3.59 16.51
N ALA A 96 -12.20 2.90 17.08
CA ALA A 96 -12.40 1.69 17.86
C ALA A 96 -13.27 1.96 19.10
N ALA A 97 -12.98 3.03 19.84
CA ALA A 97 -13.75 3.44 21.02
C ALA A 97 -15.22 3.74 20.66
N LYS A 98 -15.46 4.52 19.58
CA LYS A 98 -16.82 4.84 19.11
C LYS A 98 -17.62 3.60 18.71
N THR A 99 -16.96 2.57 18.20
CA THR A 99 -17.61 1.32 17.76
C THR A 99 -17.53 0.21 18.80
N LYS A 100 -16.96 0.48 19.99
CA LYS A 100 -16.77 -0.48 21.09
C LYS A 100 -15.98 -1.74 20.66
N LEU A 101 -15.12 -1.62 19.65
CA LEU A 101 -14.27 -2.71 19.17
C LEU A 101 -12.94 -2.75 19.92
N LYS A 102 -12.46 -3.96 20.24
CA LYS A 102 -11.20 -4.17 20.94
C LYS A 102 -10.10 -4.47 19.92
N VAL A 103 -9.21 -3.52 19.69
CA VAL A 103 -8.01 -3.65 18.88
C VAL A 103 -6.82 -3.09 19.65
N ARG A 104 -5.68 -3.79 19.63
CA ARG A 104 -4.44 -3.31 20.24
C ARG A 104 -3.66 -2.51 19.20
N PHE A 105 -3.80 -1.18 19.22
CA PHE A 105 -3.04 -0.28 18.36
C PHE A 105 -1.70 0.12 18.97
N GLN A 106 -0.63 0.06 18.19
CA GLN A 106 0.75 0.39 18.60
C GLN A 106 1.38 1.32 17.56
N VAL A 107 2.11 2.34 18.03
CA VAL A 107 3.02 3.12 17.21
C VAL A 107 4.35 2.40 17.16
N GLY A 108 4.93 2.22 15.96
CA GLY A 108 6.22 1.55 15.83
C GLY A 108 6.81 1.66 14.44
N ASP A 109 8.14 1.72 14.39
CA ASP A 109 8.90 1.65 13.17
C ASP A 109 9.15 0.18 12.79
N LEU A 110 8.48 -0.28 11.73
CA LEU A 110 8.58 -1.65 11.22
C LEU A 110 9.96 -1.99 10.64
N ASN A 111 10.81 -1.00 10.37
CA ASN A 111 12.17 -1.24 9.87
C ASN A 111 13.13 -1.73 10.96
N THR A 112 12.82 -1.44 12.22
CA THR A 112 13.76 -1.69 13.34
C THR A 112 13.15 -2.44 14.51
N MET A 113 11.83 -2.43 14.66
CA MET A 113 11.17 -3.04 15.81
C MET A 113 11.26 -4.57 15.80
N ARG A 114 11.24 -5.15 17.01
CA ARG A 114 11.08 -6.59 17.20
C ARG A 114 9.64 -6.93 17.50
N LEU A 115 9.17 -8.02 16.91
CA LEU A 115 7.81 -8.50 17.10
C LEU A 115 7.75 -9.61 18.17
N ALA A 116 6.60 -9.72 18.84
CA ALA A 116 6.40 -10.77 19.84
C ALA A 116 6.40 -12.16 19.18
N LYS A 117 7.31 -13.03 19.60
CA LYS A 117 7.51 -14.36 19.00
C LYS A 117 6.33 -15.30 19.27
N ASN A 118 6.04 -16.19 18.32
CA ASN A 118 5.09 -17.31 18.44
C ASN A 118 3.70 -16.88 19.00
N ARG A 119 3.17 -15.77 18.51
CA ARG A 119 1.98 -15.15 19.08
C ARG A 119 0.77 -15.11 18.15
N TYR A 120 1.01 -15.01 16.84
CA TYR A 120 -0.05 -14.74 15.86
C TYR A 120 -0.32 -15.96 14.97
N ASP A 121 -1.59 -16.17 14.64
CA ASP A 121 -2.01 -17.18 13.69
C ASP A 121 -1.85 -16.66 12.26
N CYS A 122 -2.01 -15.34 12.08
CA CYS A 122 -1.79 -14.68 10.81
C CYS A 122 -1.12 -13.31 11.01
N VAL A 123 -0.15 -13.02 10.16
CA VAL A 123 0.39 -11.67 9.95
C VAL A 123 -0.16 -11.16 8.63
N VAL A 124 -0.73 -9.96 8.63
CA VAL A 124 -1.28 -9.34 7.42
C VAL A 124 -0.63 -7.99 7.14
N ALA A 125 -0.33 -7.74 5.87
CA ALA A 125 0.10 -6.44 5.37
C ALA A 125 -0.79 -6.03 4.20
N ASN A 126 -1.35 -4.82 4.25
CA ASN A 126 -2.25 -4.31 3.23
C ASN A 126 -1.83 -2.90 2.79
N GLY A 127 -1.11 -2.80 1.67
CA GLY A 127 -0.61 -1.54 1.14
C GLY A 127 0.42 -0.86 2.03
N SER A 128 1.35 -1.61 2.62
CA SER A 128 2.33 -1.08 3.57
C SER A 128 3.77 -1.55 3.34
N LEU A 129 3.98 -2.72 2.73
CA LEU A 129 5.33 -3.25 2.56
C LEU A 129 6.17 -2.42 1.57
N HIS A 130 5.54 -1.78 0.59
CA HIS A 130 6.24 -0.94 -0.37
C HIS A 130 6.87 0.34 0.25
N HIS A 131 6.51 0.67 1.50
CA HIS A 131 7.14 1.75 2.30
C HIS A 131 8.29 1.25 3.19
N ILE A 132 8.56 -0.04 3.27
CA ILE A 132 9.53 -0.60 4.22
C ILE A 132 10.93 -0.64 3.61
N LEU A 133 11.88 0.05 4.21
CA LEU A 133 13.29 0.05 3.81
C LEU A 133 13.95 -1.31 4.06
N ASN A 134 13.70 -1.89 5.22
CA ASN A 134 14.35 -3.12 5.67
C ASN A 134 13.36 -4.29 5.65
N LEU A 135 12.92 -4.69 4.44
CA LEU A 135 11.99 -5.80 4.24
C LEU A 135 12.51 -7.12 4.81
N ASP A 136 13.81 -7.40 4.68
CA ASP A 136 14.39 -8.65 5.19
C ASP A 136 14.23 -8.75 6.72
N HIS A 137 14.52 -7.66 7.43
CA HIS A 137 14.31 -7.61 8.88
C HIS A 137 12.83 -7.80 9.25
N LEU A 138 11.94 -7.04 8.61
CA LEU A 138 10.52 -7.11 8.91
C LEU A 138 9.95 -8.51 8.65
N LEU A 139 10.30 -9.13 7.53
CA LEU A 139 9.80 -10.47 7.18
C LEU A 139 10.38 -11.57 8.08
N ASP A 140 11.62 -11.44 8.54
CA ASP A 140 12.19 -12.35 9.55
C ASP A 140 11.47 -12.19 10.90
N GLU A 141 11.21 -10.96 11.35
CA GLU A 141 10.45 -10.71 12.58
C GLU A 141 8.97 -11.16 12.43
N ALA A 142 8.34 -10.95 11.28
CA ALA A 142 7.01 -11.46 10.99
C ALA A 142 6.97 -13.00 11.07
N ARG A 143 7.95 -13.68 10.47
CA ARG A 143 8.11 -15.13 10.53
C ARG A 143 8.26 -15.64 11.97
N LYS A 144 9.12 -15.00 12.78
CA LYS A 144 9.29 -15.34 14.21
C LYS A 144 8.04 -15.09 15.04
N SER A 145 7.21 -14.13 14.66
CA SER A 145 5.99 -13.76 15.37
C SER A 145 4.83 -14.71 15.12
N LEU A 146 4.87 -15.45 14.02
CA LEU A 146 3.89 -16.45 13.68
C LEU A 146 4.01 -17.70 14.58
N LYS A 147 2.87 -18.26 14.96
CA LYS A 147 2.79 -19.59 15.55
C LYS A 147 3.16 -20.68 14.52
N PRO A 148 3.48 -21.91 14.96
CA PRO A 148 3.57 -23.03 14.05
C PRO A 148 2.30 -23.13 13.18
N LYS A 149 2.47 -23.30 11.86
CA LYS A 149 1.41 -23.31 10.85
C LYS A 149 0.74 -21.95 10.59
N GLY A 150 1.21 -20.87 11.22
CA GLY A 150 0.73 -19.50 10.91
C GLY A 150 1.08 -19.07 9.50
N SER A 151 0.33 -18.10 8.99
CA SER A 151 0.47 -17.61 7.62
C SER A 151 0.73 -16.11 7.56
N LEU A 152 1.47 -15.71 6.53
CA LEU A 152 1.59 -14.31 6.09
C LEU A 152 0.61 -14.09 4.94
N VAL A 153 -0.22 -13.06 5.03
CA VAL A 153 -1.17 -12.65 3.97
C VAL A 153 -0.87 -11.22 3.57
N VAL A 154 -0.62 -10.99 2.30
CA VAL A 154 -0.21 -9.67 1.77
C VAL A 154 -1.09 -9.27 0.61
N PHE A 155 -1.54 -8.03 0.60
CA PHE A 155 -2.02 -7.34 -0.59
C PHE A 155 -1.29 -6.02 -0.70
N ASP A 156 -0.44 -5.88 -1.73
CA ASP A 156 0.45 -4.72 -1.79
C ASP A 156 0.74 -4.26 -3.21
N PHE A 157 1.22 -3.03 -3.34
CA PHE A 157 1.66 -2.44 -4.58
C PHE A 157 3.08 -2.91 -4.93
N ILE A 158 3.26 -3.46 -6.12
CA ILE A 158 4.55 -3.93 -6.63
C ILE A 158 5.05 -3.11 -7.82
N GLY A 159 4.37 -2.01 -8.09
CA GLY A 159 4.75 -1.05 -9.10
C GLY A 159 4.25 -1.35 -10.51
N MET A 160 4.37 -0.33 -11.35
CA MET A 160 4.13 -0.42 -12.78
C MET A 160 5.46 -0.31 -13.51
N GLY A 161 5.78 -1.24 -14.41
CA GLY A 161 6.96 -1.15 -15.27
C GLY A 161 6.95 0.13 -16.14
N ALA A 162 8.11 0.56 -16.60
CA ALA A 162 8.31 1.82 -17.34
C ALA A 162 7.36 1.98 -18.54
N PHE A 163 7.11 0.92 -19.31
CA PHE A 163 6.18 0.94 -20.43
C PHE A 163 4.75 1.31 -19.98
N ARG A 164 4.22 0.67 -18.93
CA ARG A 164 2.88 0.96 -18.40
C ARG A 164 2.79 2.37 -17.82
N LYS A 165 3.82 2.83 -17.11
CA LYS A 165 3.91 4.23 -16.63
C LYS A 165 3.84 5.22 -17.79
N THR A 166 4.53 4.94 -18.91
CA THR A 166 4.50 5.78 -20.12
C THR A 166 3.12 5.80 -20.76
N VAL A 167 2.49 4.63 -20.95
CA VAL A 167 1.13 4.53 -21.49
C VAL A 167 0.13 5.29 -20.60
N ALA A 168 0.18 5.08 -19.29
CA ALA A 168 -0.66 5.78 -18.33
C ALA A 168 -0.46 7.31 -18.39
N ALA A 169 0.78 7.78 -18.54
CA ALA A 169 1.09 9.21 -18.68
C ALA A 169 0.54 9.81 -19.97
N ILE A 170 0.62 9.09 -21.09
CA ILE A 170 0.05 9.52 -22.37
C ILE A 170 -1.48 9.59 -22.26
N LEU A 171 -2.12 8.55 -21.73
CA LEU A 171 -3.56 8.54 -21.54
C LEU A 171 -4.00 9.65 -20.58
N TYR A 172 -3.28 9.88 -19.49
CA TYR A 172 -3.54 10.98 -18.57
C TYR A 172 -3.48 12.35 -19.28
N ALA A 173 -2.50 12.54 -20.16
CA ALA A 173 -2.34 13.78 -20.93
C ALA A 173 -3.50 14.02 -21.91
N LEU A 174 -4.06 12.97 -22.48
CA LEU A 174 -5.14 13.02 -23.47
C LEU A 174 -6.55 13.05 -22.86
N LEU A 175 -6.75 12.42 -21.69
CA LEU A 175 -8.06 12.31 -21.05
C LEU A 175 -8.50 13.64 -20.42
N PRO A 176 -9.81 13.94 -20.37
CA PRO A 176 -10.35 15.08 -19.65
C PRO A 176 -10.22 14.82 -18.14
N THR A 177 -9.22 15.43 -17.51
CA THR A 177 -8.97 15.31 -16.08
C THR A 177 -9.29 16.63 -15.36
N TYR A 178 -9.18 16.62 -14.02
CA TYR A 178 -9.36 17.84 -13.24
C TYR A 178 -8.27 18.89 -13.50
N LYS A 179 -7.07 18.48 -13.90
CA LYS A 179 -6.01 19.42 -14.32
C LYS A 179 -6.26 19.92 -15.74
N PRO A 180 -6.17 21.25 -15.97
CA PRO A 180 -6.26 21.83 -17.31
C PRO A 180 -5.20 21.26 -18.26
N TYR A 181 -5.51 21.19 -19.55
CA TYR A 181 -4.54 20.71 -20.56
C TYR A 181 -3.26 21.57 -20.58
N SER A 182 -3.36 22.90 -20.40
CA SER A 182 -2.21 23.80 -20.27
C SER A 182 -1.20 23.34 -19.22
N ASP A 183 -1.67 22.84 -18.07
CA ASP A 183 -0.82 22.43 -16.96
C ASP A 183 -0.23 21.03 -17.17
N LYS A 184 -0.95 20.17 -17.89
CA LYS A 184 -0.44 18.83 -18.25
C LYS A 184 0.72 18.88 -19.23
N TRP A 185 0.74 19.87 -20.12
CA TRP A 185 1.75 20.02 -21.17
C TRP A 185 2.94 20.89 -20.76
N ARG A 186 2.94 21.50 -19.57
CA ARG A 186 4.08 22.29 -19.06
C ARG A 186 5.29 21.38 -18.75
N LEU A 187 6.43 21.70 -19.35
CA LEU A 187 7.68 20.94 -19.21
C LEU A 187 8.19 20.83 -17.76
N ARG A 188 7.95 21.87 -16.94
CA ARG A 188 8.33 21.91 -15.51
C ARG A 188 7.68 20.79 -14.66
N SER A 189 6.46 20.36 -14.99
CA SER A 189 5.80 19.27 -14.25
C SER A 189 6.44 17.90 -14.54
N ARG A 190 7.19 17.77 -15.63
CA ARG A 190 7.92 16.56 -16.02
C ARG A 190 9.30 16.43 -15.38
N LEU A 191 9.88 17.55 -14.88
CA LEU A 191 11.22 17.59 -14.28
C LEU A 191 11.23 17.42 -12.76
N LYS A 192 10.10 17.62 -12.07
CA LYS A 192 9.99 17.42 -10.61
C LYS A 192 10.50 16.06 -10.12
N PRO A 193 10.24 14.94 -10.83
CA PRO A 193 10.76 13.66 -10.44
C PRO A 193 12.29 13.57 -10.42
N PHE A 194 12.97 14.25 -11.36
CA PHE A 194 14.43 14.24 -11.47
C PHE A 194 15.13 14.99 -10.31
N LEU A 195 14.50 16.03 -9.78
CA LEU A 195 15.06 16.86 -8.71
C LEU A 195 14.93 16.21 -7.32
N ALA A 196 13.92 15.38 -7.12
CA ALA A 196 13.71 14.67 -5.84
C ALA A 196 14.73 13.52 -5.64
N SER A 197 15.22 12.90 -6.72
CA SER A 197 16.19 11.81 -6.65
C SER A 197 17.58 12.22 -6.11
N GLU A 198 17.93 13.49 -6.21
CA GLU A 198 19.22 14.01 -5.75
C GLU A 198 19.30 14.18 -4.23
N GLN A 199 18.16 14.44 -3.59
CA GLN A 199 18.09 14.67 -2.14
C GLN A 199 18.35 13.39 -1.35
N ILE A 200 18.01 12.22 -1.87
CA ILE A 200 18.21 10.92 -1.21
C ILE A 200 19.59 10.34 -1.47
N ARG A 201 20.23 10.66 -2.59
CA ARG A 201 21.68 10.38 -2.79
C ARG A 201 22.53 10.96 -1.66
N ARG A 202 22.09 12.07 -1.06
CA ARG A 202 22.81 12.74 0.05
C ARG A 202 22.63 12.05 1.39
N THR A 203 21.67 11.13 1.56
CA THR A 203 21.41 10.46 2.83
C THR A 203 22.21 9.18 3.05
N GLY A 204 23.04 8.75 2.06
CA GLY A 204 23.86 7.54 2.19
C GLY A 204 23.05 6.23 2.22
N LEU A 205 21.74 6.29 2.01
CA LEU A 205 20.89 5.12 1.84
C LEU A 205 21.12 4.59 0.44
N GLU A 206 22.11 3.71 0.26
CA GLU A 206 22.37 3.04 -1.01
C GLU A 206 21.15 2.25 -1.47
N ARG A 207 20.77 2.45 -2.71
CA ARG A 207 19.63 1.83 -3.35
C ARG A 207 19.95 1.21 -4.67
N ASN A 208 19.54 -0.01 -4.78
CA ASN A 208 19.28 -0.65 -6.06
C ASN A 208 17.91 -0.14 -6.55
N ASN A 209 17.90 0.68 -7.60
CA ASN A 209 16.72 1.21 -8.32
C ASN A 209 15.87 2.27 -7.60
N ALA A 210 16.42 3.47 -7.43
CA ALA A 210 15.65 4.64 -7.06
C ALA A 210 14.72 5.07 -8.20
N SER A 211 13.53 4.51 -8.29
CA SER A 211 12.43 5.15 -8.97
C SER A 211 12.04 6.38 -8.14
N VAL A 212 11.82 7.47 -8.82
CA VAL A 212 11.46 8.79 -8.33
C VAL A 212 10.68 8.75 -7.02
N LEU A 213 11.27 9.27 -5.95
CA LEU A 213 10.60 9.40 -4.67
C LEU A 213 9.48 10.43 -4.75
N HIS A 214 8.40 10.14 -4.05
CA HIS A 214 7.37 11.13 -3.80
C HIS A 214 7.98 12.24 -2.93
N PRO A 215 7.93 13.53 -3.33
CA PRO A 215 8.66 14.61 -2.62
C PRO A 215 8.22 14.75 -1.16
N ASP A 216 7.02 14.29 -0.81
CA ASP A 216 6.44 14.43 0.51
C ASP A 216 6.47 13.12 1.34
N SER A 217 6.70 11.97 0.70
CA SER A 217 6.78 10.64 1.33
C SER A 217 8.09 9.96 0.91
N PRO A 218 9.16 10.08 1.71
CA PRO A 218 10.48 9.56 1.34
C PRO A 218 10.52 8.04 1.16
N PHE A 219 9.57 7.31 1.72
CA PHE A 219 9.53 5.85 1.63
C PHE A 219 8.50 5.32 0.62
N GLU A 220 7.77 6.20 -0.07
CA GLU A 220 6.80 5.80 -1.10
C GLU A 220 7.48 4.97 -2.19
N GLU A 221 6.90 3.83 -2.52
CA GLU A 221 7.38 2.89 -3.55
C GLU A 221 8.84 2.39 -3.36
N ILE A 222 9.40 2.48 -2.12
CA ILE A 222 10.83 2.21 -1.88
C ILE A 222 11.20 0.74 -2.11
N SER A 223 10.32 -0.18 -1.79
CA SER A 223 10.57 -1.63 -1.80
C SER A 223 9.64 -2.40 -2.72
N GLN A 224 8.84 -1.71 -3.52
CA GLN A 224 7.81 -2.34 -4.36
C GLN A 224 8.32 -3.52 -5.20
N GLU A 225 9.48 -3.41 -5.82
CA GLU A 225 10.06 -4.46 -6.67
C GLU A 225 10.68 -5.62 -5.85
N SER A 226 10.97 -5.37 -4.58
CA SER A 226 11.61 -6.33 -3.68
C SER A 226 10.62 -7.19 -2.89
N ILE A 227 9.32 -6.85 -2.88
CA ILE A 227 8.31 -7.54 -2.05
C ILE A 227 8.26 -9.04 -2.37
N ILE A 228 8.06 -9.41 -3.62
CA ILE A 228 7.95 -10.83 -4.02
C ILE A 228 9.24 -11.60 -3.75
N PRO A 229 10.43 -11.12 -4.16
CA PRO A 229 11.70 -11.79 -3.86
C PRO A 229 11.94 -11.96 -2.35
N ALA A 230 11.70 -10.92 -1.56
CA ALA A 230 11.90 -10.97 -0.11
C ALA A 230 10.94 -11.97 0.56
N ILE A 231 9.67 -12.01 0.18
CA ILE A 231 8.72 -12.99 0.72
C ILE A 231 9.16 -14.42 0.34
N LYS A 232 9.58 -14.68 -0.90
CA LYS A 232 10.09 -15.99 -1.34
C LYS A 232 11.31 -16.46 -0.55
N LYS A 233 12.14 -15.53 -0.08
CA LYS A 233 13.33 -15.83 0.74
C LYS A 233 12.96 -16.31 2.14
N HIS A 234 11.93 -15.76 2.74
CA HIS A 234 11.55 -16.01 4.15
C HIS A 234 10.39 -16.99 4.33
N PHE A 235 9.56 -17.20 3.29
CA PHE A 235 8.31 -17.94 3.35
C PHE A 235 8.11 -18.84 2.12
N ARG A 236 7.35 -19.91 2.30
CA ARG A 236 6.84 -20.73 1.20
C ARG A 236 5.51 -20.15 0.70
N ILE A 237 5.47 -19.70 -0.54
CA ILE A 237 4.25 -19.16 -1.14
C ILE A 237 3.25 -20.28 -1.40
N LYS A 238 2.00 -20.08 -0.94
CA LYS A 238 0.83 -20.93 -1.19
C LYS A 238 -0.02 -20.41 -2.33
N GLU A 239 -0.20 -19.09 -2.38
CA GLU A 239 -0.99 -18.39 -3.38
C GLU A 239 -0.26 -17.11 -3.78
N LEU A 240 -0.21 -16.83 -5.08
CA LEU A 240 0.29 -15.58 -5.64
C LEU A 240 -0.56 -15.21 -6.85
N SER A 241 -1.16 -14.04 -6.81
CA SER A 241 -1.89 -13.49 -7.96
C SER A 241 -1.62 -12.00 -8.08
N THR A 242 -1.71 -11.46 -9.30
CA THR A 242 -1.53 -10.02 -9.54
C THR A 242 -2.80 -9.43 -10.17
N THR A 243 -3.02 -8.14 -9.97
CA THR A 243 -4.22 -7.44 -10.44
C THR A 243 -3.93 -5.96 -10.72
N LEU A 244 -4.86 -5.28 -11.41
CA LEU A 244 -4.85 -3.82 -11.60
C LEU A 244 -3.57 -3.31 -12.28
N PRO A 245 -3.36 -3.60 -13.57
CA PRO A 245 -2.15 -3.16 -14.29
C PRO A 245 -2.00 -1.65 -14.36
N PHE A 246 -3.08 -0.83 -14.58
CA PHE A 246 -2.96 0.64 -14.58
C PHE A 246 -4.27 1.46 -14.62
N TRP A 247 -5.44 0.92 -15.02
CA TRP A 247 -6.65 1.72 -15.20
C TRP A 247 -7.21 2.30 -13.89
N TYR A 248 -6.96 1.64 -12.75
CA TYR A 248 -7.34 2.12 -11.43
C TYR A 248 -6.78 3.54 -11.16
N TYR A 249 -5.56 3.81 -11.61
CA TYR A 249 -4.89 5.10 -11.43
C TYR A 249 -5.58 6.23 -12.21
N LEU A 250 -6.08 5.95 -13.41
CA LEU A 250 -6.72 6.94 -14.29
C LEU A 250 -8.17 7.21 -13.90
N ALA A 251 -8.88 6.21 -13.38
CA ALA A 251 -10.31 6.28 -13.11
C ALA A 251 -10.70 7.43 -12.16
N ALA A 252 -9.92 7.67 -11.11
CA ALA A 252 -10.16 8.76 -10.16
C ALA A 252 -9.92 10.15 -10.78
N LYS A 253 -8.96 10.23 -11.71
CA LYS A 253 -8.47 11.48 -12.29
C LYS A 253 -9.35 12.02 -13.42
N ILE A 254 -10.23 11.21 -13.99
CA ILE A 254 -11.12 11.64 -15.09
C ILE A 254 -12.24 12.52 -14.57
N ARG A 255 -12.42 13.69 -15.21
CA ARG A 255 -13.49 14.62 -14.90
C ARG A 255 -14.77 14.25 -15.63
N LEU A 256 -15.61 13.48 -14.98
CA LEU A 256 -16.93 13.05 -15.45
C LEU A 256 -17.95 13.18 -14.32
N SER A 257 -19.25 13.21 -14.67
CA SER A 257 -20.30 13.04 -13.67
C SER A 257 -20.15 11.69 -12.95
N ASN A 258 -20.52 11.60 -11.69
CA ASN A 258 -20.34 10.38 -10.90
C ASN A 258 -20.97 9.14 -11.56
N ARG A 259 -22.19 9.30 -12.14
CA ARG A 259 -22.86 8.20 -12.84
C ARG A 259 -22.05 7.65 -14.02
N LEU A 260 -21.49 8.54 -14.83
CA LEU A 260 -20.68 8.15 -15.99
C LEU A 260 -19.30 7.63 -15.56
N LYS A 261 -18.66 8.31 -14.58
CA LYS A 261 -17.38 7.89 -14.01
C LYS A 261 -17.44 6.44 -13.51
N TYR A 262 -18.48 6.06 -12.77
CA TYR A 262 -18.61 4.71 -12.23
C TYR A 262 -18.86 3.65 -13.32
N ARG A 263 -19.58 3.99 -14.40
CA ARG A 263 -19.73 3.11 -15.57
C ARG A 263 -18.38 2.88 -16.27
N VAL A 264 -17.67 3.97 -16.55
CA VAL A 264 -16.33 3.91 -17.16
C VAL A 264 -15.35 3.14 -16.28
N ALA A 265 -15.39 3.36 -14.96
CA ALA A 265 -14.55 2.65 -14.01
C ALA A 265 -14.80 1.13 -14.02
N LYS A 266 -16.04 0.67 -14.15
CA LYS A 266 -16.36 -0.76 -14.30
C LYS A 266 -15.79 -1.34 -15.59
N SER A 267 -15.87 -0.61 -16.70
CA SER A 267 -15.26 -1.03 -17.98
C SER A 267 -13.73 -1.07 -17.88
N PHE A 268 -13.12 -0.09 -17.22
CA PHE A 268 -11.69 -0.07 -16.95
C PHE A 268 -11.26 -1.25 -16.06
N ARG A 269 -12.06 -1.58 -15.05
CA ARG A 269 -11.78 -2.75 -14.21
C ARG A 269 -11.85 -4.05 -15.03
N ALA A 270 -12.85 -4.21 -15.86
CA ALA A 270 -12.98 -5.39 -16.73
C ALA A 270 -11.80 -5.48 -17.71
N MET A 271 -11.32 -4.34 -18.24
CA MET A 271 -10.15 -4.31 -19.11
C MET A 271 -8.87 -4.68 -18.33
N ASP A 272 -8.68 -4.18 -17.11
CA ASP A 272 -7.57 -4.56 -16.24
C ASP A 272 -7.57 -6.09 -15.98
N ASP A 273 -8.73 -6.65 -15.66
CA ASP A 273 -8.86 -8.10 -15.42
C ASP A 273 -8.54 -8.91 -16.68
N PHE A 274 -9.05 -8.50 -17.85
CA PHE A 274 -8.73 -9.13 -19.13
C PHE A 274 -7.24 -9.11 -19.45
N LEU A 275 -6.58 -7.96 -19.29
CA LEU A 275 -5.15 -7.80 -19.57
C LEU A 275 -4.27 -8.71 -18.71
N VAL A 276 -4.64 -8.89 -17.44
CA VAL A 276 -3.94 -9.79 -16.53
C VAL A 276 -4.23 -11.26 -16.85
N GLN A 277 -5.51 -11.63 -17.07
CA GLN A 277 -5.92 -13.01 -17.38
C GLN A 277 -5.34 -13.50 -18.70
N ALA A 278 -5.25 -12.62 -19.70
CA ALA A 278 -4.64 -12.91 -20.99
C ALA A 278 -3.09 -12.97 -20.92
N GLY A 279 -2.48 -12.69 -19.77
CA GLY A 279 -1.02 -12.66 -19.63
C GLY A 279 -0.34 -11.50 -20.36
N ILE A 280 -1.09 -10.49 -20.83
CA ILE A 280 -0.55 -9.34 -21.56
C ILE A 280 0.22 -8.43 -20.61
N PHE A 281 -0.30 -8.23 -19.39
CA PHE A 281 0.36 -7.43 -18.36
C PHE A 281 0.34 -8.15 -17.00
N GLN A 282 1.42 -8.02 -16.27
CA GLN A 282 1.43 -8.29 -14.83
C GLN A 282 0.65 -7.17 -14.12
N GLY A 283 -0.10 -7.49 -13.07
CA GLY A 283 -0.75 -6.49 -12.24
C GLY A 283 0.25 -5.57 -11.54
N ALA A 284 -0.19 -4.39 -11.14
CA ALA A 284 0.58 -3.46 -10.31
C ALA A 284 0.41 -3.76 -8.80
N TYR A 285 -0.58 -4.56 -8.46
CA TYR A 285 -0.81 -5.07 -7.10
C TYR A 285 -0.65 -6.58 -7.08
N VAL A 286 -0.15 -7.09 -5.96
CA VAL A 286 0.00 -8.53 -5.71
C VAL A 286 -0.81 -8.93 -4.49
N PHE A 287 -1.46 -10.08 -4.58
CA PHE A 287 -1.94 -10.85 -3.44
C PHE A 287 -1.01 -12.04 -3.22
N ILE A 288 -0.59 -12.24 -1.97
CA ILE A 288 0.25 -13.38 -1.57
C ILE A 288 -0.30 -13.98 -0.29
N GLU A 289 -0.47 -15.29 -0.26
CA GLU A 289 -0.54 -16.06 0.97
C GLU A 289 0.68 -16.97 1.03
N ALA A 290 1.36 -16.97 2.19
CA ALA A 290 2.56 -17.74 2.41
C ALA A 290 2.60 -18.35 3.82
N SER A 291 3.27 -19.50 3.99
CA SER A 291 3.49 -20.14 5.27
C SER A 291 4.95 -20.10 5.65
N GLN A 292 5.24 -20.34 6.93
CA GLN A 292 6.61 -20.64 7.35
C GLN A 292 7.14 -21.84 6.56
N ASN A 293 8.46 -21.82 6.28
CA ASN A 293 9.19 -22.94 5.67
C ASN A 293 9.30 -24.09 6.66
#